data_c5baa0359b06eadc471f5cdb1e7b95d6
#
_entry.id   c5baa0359b06eadc471f5cdb1e7b95d6
#
_cell.length_a   1.000
_cell.length_b   1.000
_cell.length_c   1.000
_cell.angle_alpha   90.00
_cell.angle_beta   90.00
_cell.angle_gamma   90.00
#
_symmetry.space_group_name_H-M   'P 1'
#
loop_
_entity.id
_entity.type
_entity.pdbx_description
1 polymer ?
#
loop_
_entity_poly.entity_id
_entity_poly.type
_entity_poly.pdbx_seq_one_letter_code
_entity_poly.pdbx_strand_id
1 'polypeptide(L)'
;MRTFELNIFIDRPRVEVYEHMAQPINMIGLQPRLTTIDILKEQKDGDGIILRPFYTVETFRWLGLPVLRNRVYTVIHVTRPHSELEFHTFRRPGINVVYQYLFQEKDEGHTHLVQKFRFERVNKLLENLVFDQAIQTQRAMFTNLKVRLEKS
;
A
#
# COMPACT_ATOMS: atom_id res chain seq x y z
N MET A 1 6.23 18.15 -6.87
CA MET A 1 6.08 17.32 -5.67
C MET A 1 7.07 16.16 -5.70
N ARG A 2 7.50 15.73 -4.53
CA ARG A 2 8.50 14.65 -4.41
C ARG A 2 7.90 13.29 -4.76
N THR A 3 8.70 12.45 -5.37
CA THR A 3 8.34 11.06 -5.69
C THR A 3 9.44 10.12 -5.22
N PHE A 4 9.11 8.84 -5.04
CA PHE A 4 10.12 7.83 -4.80
C PHE A 4 9.76 6.53 -5.51
N GLU A 5 10.75 5.68 -5.65
CA GLU A 5 10.58 4.34 -6.19
C GLU A 5 11.29 3.35 -5.26
N LEU A 6 10.59 2.28 -4.93
CA LEU A 6 11.14 1.17 -4.16
C LEU A 6 11.08 -0.10 -4.99
N ASN A 7 12.05 -0.96 -4.80
CA ASN A 7 12.16 -2.24 -5.51
C ASN A 7 12.41 -3.35 -4.52
N ILE A 8 11.78 -4.50 -4.75
CA ILE A 8 12.04 -5.72 -3.97
C ILE A 8 11.89 -6.94 -4.87
N PHE A 9 12.71 -7.95 -4.59
CA PHE A 9 12.62 -9.25 -5.26
C PHE A 9 12.04 -10.27 -4.28
N ILE A 10 10.99 -10.98 -4.72
CA ILE A 10 10.29 -11.98 -3.91
C ILE A 10 10.38 -13.32 -4.62
N ASP A 11 10.81 -14.33 -3.87
CA ASP A 11 10.96 -15.70 -4.37
C ASP A 11 9.60 -16.42 -4.37
N ARG A 12 8.66 -15.87 -5.13
CA ARG A 12 7.32 -16.42 -5.35
C ARG A 12 6.80 -15.94 -6.72
N PRO A 13 5.91 -16.74 -7.35
CA PRO A 13 5.34 -16.36 -8.65
C PRO A 13 4.57 -15.05 -8.60
N ARG A 14 4.59 -14.34 -9.71
CA ARG A 14 3.92 -13.04 -9.85
C ARG A 14 2.44 -13.08 -9.47
N VAL A 15 1.71 -14.06 -9.91
CA VAL A 15 0.28 -14.20 -9.62
C VAL A 15 0.03 -14.32 -8.12
N GLU A 16 0.86 -15.08 -7.41
CA GLU A 16 0.74 -15.25 -5.95
C GLU A 16 1.00 -13.93 -5.21
N VAL A 17 2.05 -13.20 -5.57
CA VAL A 17 2.35 -11.91 -4.95
C VAL A 17 1.23 -10.90 -5.24
N TYR A 18 0.77 -10.87 -6.48
CA TYR A 18 -0.31 -9.98 -6.89
C TYR A 18 -1.61 -10.27 -6.12
N GLU A 19 -2.05 -11.52 -6.09
CA GLU A 19 -3.29 -11.89 -5.43
C GLU A 19 -3.25 -11.58 -3.94
N HIS A 20 -2.09 -11.75 -3.31
CA HIS A 20 -1.93 -11.40 -1.91
C HIS A 20 -2.13 -9.91 -1.67
N MET A 21 -1.47 -9.07 -2.48
CA MET A 21 -1.55 -7.61 -2.33
C MET A 21 -2.88 -7.04 -2.79
N ALA A 22 -3.60 -7.72 -3.67
CA ALA A 22 -4.87 -7.24 -4.19
C ALA A 22 -6.03 -7.38 -3.18
N GLN A 23 -5.83 -8.07 -2.06
CA GLN A 23 -6.84 -8.27 -1.03
C GLN A 23 -6.58 -7.33 0.15
N PRO A 24 -7.52 -6.41 0.47
CA PRO A 24 -7.33 -5.46 1.57
C PRO A 24 -7.00 -6.11 2.91
N ILE A 25 -7.60 -7.26 3.22
CA ILE A 25 -7.39 -7.92 4.50
C ILE A 25 -5.92 -8.30 4.74
N ASN A 26 -5.16 -8.53 3.67
CA ASN A 26 -3.76 -8.91 3.78
C ASN A 26 -2.84 -7.74 4.15
N MET A 27 -3.36 -6.52 4.19
CA MET A 27 -2.58 -5.36 4.64
C MET A 27 -2.30 -5.42 6.16
N ILE A 28 -3.14 -6.11 6.93
CA ILE A 28 -2.91 -6.30 8.36
C ILE A 28 -1.62 -7.09 8.57
N GLY A 29 -0.75 -6.56 9.42
CA GLY A 29 0.55 -7.15 9.71
C GLY A 29 1.66 -6.80 8.74
N LEU A 30 1.33 -6.19 7.59
CA LEU A 30 2.35 -5.67 6.66
C LEU A 30 2.80 -4.28 7.05
N GLN A 31 1.86 -3.39 7.36
CA GLN A 31 2.16 -2.03 7.80
C GLN A 31 2.18 -1.97 9.32
N PRO A 32 3.29 -1.50 9.93
CA PRO A 32 3.46 -1.59 11.40
C PRO A 32 2.42 -0.86 12.24
N ARG A 33 1.79 0.19 11.68
CA ARG A 33 0.87 1.05 12.42
C ARG A 33 -0.60 0.67 12.24
N LEU A 34 -0.90 -0.27 11.34
CA LEU A 34 -2.28 -0.69 11.09
C LEU A 34 -2.77 -1.60 12.21
N THR A 35 -3.84 -1.18 12.87
CA THR A 35 -4.44 -1.93 13.97
C THR A 35 -5.78 -2.56 13.62
N THR A 36 -6.56 -1.93 12.75
CA THR A 36 -7.86 -2.44 12.32
C THR A 36 -8.09 -2.16 10.85
N ILE A 37 -8.95 -2.95 10.22
CA ILE A 37 -9.37 -2.76 8.84
C ILE A 37 -10.88 -2.97 8.71
N ASP A 38 -11.54 -2.05 7.99
CA ASP A 38 -12.95 -2.16 7.63
C ASP A 38 -13.05 -2.25 6.11
N ILE A 39 -13.41 -3.41 5.61
CA ILE A 39 -13.53 -3.66 4.17
C ILE A 39 -14.92 -3.26 3.71
N LEU A 40 -14.97 -2.39 2.70
CA LEU A 40 -16.20 -1.92 2.11
C LEU A 40 -16.55 -2.73 0.87
N LYS A 41 -17.75 -2.48 0.33
CA LYS A 41 -18.25 -3.20 -0.84
C LYS A 41 -17.39 -2.90 -2.08
N GLU A 42 -16.97 -3.95 -2.78
CA GLU A 42 -16.28 -3.87 -4.06
C GLU A 42 -17.17 -3.17 -5.10
N GLN A 43 -16.57 -2.32 -5.90
CA GLN A 43 -17.25 -1.54 -6.92
C GLN A 43 -16.51 -1.64 -8.25
N LYS A 44 -17.17 -1.18 -9.33
CA LYS A 44 -16.53 -0.99 -10.63
C LYS A 44 -16.68 0.47 -11.04
N ASP A 45 -15.64 1.04 -11.64
CA ASP A 45 -15.74 2.39 -12.21
C ASP A 45 -16.34 2.36 -13.62
N GLY A 46 -16.43 3.54 -14.26
CA GLY A 46 -16.99 3.67 -15.60
C GLY A 46 -16.23 2.91 -16.69
N ASP A 47 -14.97 2.58 -16.46
CA ASP A 47 -14.11 1.82 -17.38
C ASP A 47 -14.07 0.33 -17.07
N GLY A 48 -14.84 -0.12 -16.08
CA GLY A 48 -14.88 -1.52 -15.66
C GLY A 48 -13.75 -1.94 -14.74
N ILE A 49 -12.95 -1.01 -14.23
CA ILE A 49 -11.88 -1.30 -13.28
C ILE A 49 -12.49 -1.62 -11.92
N ILE A 50 -12.04 -2.71 -11.32
CA ILE A 50 -12.48 -3.12 -9.99
C ILE A 50 -11.85 -2.21 -8.95
N LEU A 51 -12.69 -1.69 -8.05
CA LEU A 51 -12.29 -0.84 -6.94
C LEU A 51 -12.58 -1.55 -5.64
N ARG A 52 -11.58 -1.66 -4.76
CA ARG A 52 -11.70 -2.32 -3.44
C ARG A 52 -11.42 -1.30 -2.34
N PRO A 53 -12.47 -0.59 -1.87
CA PRO A 53 -12.28 0.41 -0.83
C PRO A 53 -12.23 -0.21 0.56
N PHE A 54 -11.46 0.41 1.44
CA PHE A 54 -11.40 0.01 2.84
C PHE A 54 -10.91 1.16 3.71
N TYR A 55 -11.26 1.10 5.00
CA TYR A 55 -10.71 1.98 6.01
C TYR A 55 -9.72 1.22 6.87
N THR A 56 -8.66 1.92 7.26
CA THR A 56 -7.72 1.42 8.26
C THR A 56 -7.60 2.44 9.38
N VAL A 57 -7.20 1.96 10.56
CA VAL A 57 -6.87 2.84 11.68
C VAL A 57 -5.38 2.69 11.95
N GLU A 58 -4.66 3.81 11.86
CA GLU A 58 -3.26 3.87 12.23
C GLU A 58 -3.17 4.41 13.66
N THR A 59 -2.42 3.71 14.52
CA THR A 59 -2.21 4.12 15.89
C THR A 59 -0.78 4.57 16.06
N PHE A 60 -0.60 5.81 16.49
CA PHE A 60 0.71 6.36 16.84
C PHE A 60 0.88 6.28 18.35
N ARG A 61 1.99 5.69 18.80
CA ARG A 61 2.29 5.50 20.22
C ARG A 61 3.46 6.38 20.63
N TRP A 62 3.37 6.91 21.86
CA TRP A 62 4.46 7.64 22.48
C TRP A 62 4.65 7.08 23.89
N LEU A 63 5.87 6.64 24.20
CA LEU A 63 6.19 5.95 25.45
C LEU A 63 5.26 4.75 25.74
N GLY A 64 4.89 4.03 24.68
CA GLY A 64 4.01 2.86 24.79
C GLY A 64 2.53 3.17 24.91
N LEU A 65 2.14 4.44 25.02
CA LEU A 65 0.74 4.86 25.13
C LEU A 65 0.19 5.29 23.77
N PRO A 66 -1.06 4.90 23.44
CA PRO A 66 -1.69 5.36 22.19
C PRO A 66 -2.02 6.86 22.32
N VAL A 67 -1.32 7.69 21.51
CA VAL A 67 -1.46 9.15 21.55
C VAL A 67 -2.40 9.65 20.47
N LEU A 68 -2.38 9.00 19.30
CA LEU A 68 -3.15 9.46 18.15
C LEU A 68 -3.64 8.25 17.34
N ARG A 69 -4.91 8.28 16.97
CA ARG A 69 -5.51 7.32 16.04
C ARG A 69 -5.99 8.06 14.81
N ASN A 70 -5.50 7.65 13.65
CA ASN A 70 -5.92 8.20 12.37
C ASN A 70 -6.69 7.16 11.56
N ARG A 71 -7.86 7.57 11.08
CA ARG A 71 -8.64 6.76 10.15
C ARG A 71 -8.23 7.13 8.73
N VAL A 72 -7.81 6.14 7.97
CA VAL A 72 -7.30 6.32 6.60
C VAL A 72 -8.19 5.57 5.63
N TYR A 73 -8.60 6.25 4.56
CA TYR A 73 -9.39 5.64 3.49
C TYR A 73 -8.48 5.29 2.33
N THR A 74 -8.53 4.04 1.89
CA THR A 74 -7.75 3.57 0.74
C THR A 74 -8.67 2.84 -0.24
N VAL A 75 -8.44 3.06 -1.53
CA VAL A 75 -9.11 2.32 -2.59
C VAL A 75 -8.04 1.61 -3.43
N ILE A 76 -8.12 0.29 -3.49
CA ILE A 76 -7.27 -0.48 -4.41
C ILE A 76 -7.93 -0.48 -5.77
N HIS A 77 -7.23 0.05 -6.77
CA HIS A 77 -7.63 -0.01 -8.17
C HIS A 77 -6.94 -1.20 -8.81
N VAL A 78 -7.72 -2.17 -9.28
CA VAL A 78 -7.20 -3.33 -10.00
C VAL A 78 -7.04 -2.91 -11.48
N THR A 79 -5.98 -2.16 -11.75
CA THR A 79 -5.77 -1.53 -13.05
C THR A 79 -5.42 -2.54 -14.14
N ARG A 80 -4.53 -3.48 -13.82
CA ARG A 80 -4.18 -4.58 -14.74
C ARG A 80 -4.03 -5.87 -13.95
N PRO A 81 -4.90 -6.87 -14.18
CA PRO A 81 -4.79 -8.15 -13.47
C PRO A 81 -3.39 -8.75 -13.60
N HIS A 82 -2.83 -9.19 -12.48
CA HIS A 82 -1.52 -9.83 -12.33
C HIS A 82 -0.31 -8.95 -12.65
N SER A 83 -0.52 -7.69 -13.10
CA SER A 83 0.58 -6.81 -13.52
C SER A 83 0.67 -5.51 -12.75
N GLU A 84 -0.47 -4.93 -12.37
CA GLU A 84 -0.48 -3.60 -11.77
C GLU A 84 -1.64 -3.41 -10.81
N LEU A 85 -1.34 -2.76 -9.69
CA LEU A 85 -2.32 -2.26 -8.73
C LEU A 85 -1.99 -0.80 -8.43
N GLU A 86 -3.03 -0.02 -8.12
CA GLU A 86 -2.83 1.31 -7.54
C GLU A 86 -3.59 1.40 -6.23
N PHE A 87 -2.91 1.89 -5.20
CA PHE A 87 -3.51 2.18 -3.90
C PHE A 87 -3.66 3.69 -3.79
N HIS A 88 -4.91 4.16 -3.83
CA HIS A 88 -5.23 5.57 -3.65
C HIS A 88 -5.59 5.81 -2.19
N THR A 89 -4.76 6.55 -1.47
CA THR A 89 -4.89 6.72 -0.03
C THR A 89 -5.19 8.18 0.29
N PHE A 90 -6.22 8.38 1.10
CA PHE A 90 -6.73 9.68 1.50
C PHE A 90 -6.56 9.84 3.01
N ARG A 91 -5.79 10.85 3.41
CA ARG A 91 -5.52 11.18 4.81
C ARG A 91 -5.93 12.60 5.10
N ARG A 92 -6.39 12.86 6.31
CA ARG A 92 -6.60 14.23 6.78
C ARG A 92 -5.28 14.79 7.29
N PRO A 93 -4.99 16.10 7.11
CA PRO A 93 -5.78 17.11 6.37
C PRO A 93 -5.39 17.16 4.89
N GLY A 94 -6.33 16.77 4.01
CA GLY A 94 -6.20 17.01 2.56
C GLY A 94 -5.00 16.38 1.87
N ILE A 95 -4.52 15.22 2.35
CA ILE A 95 -3.37 14.50 1.79
C ILE A 95 -3.89 13.32 0.98
N ASN A 96 -3.61 13.34 -0.32
CA ASN A 96 -3.95 12.24 -1.22
C ASN A 96 -2.67 11.74 -1.86
N VAL A 97 -2.41 10.44 -1.74
CA VAL A 97 -1.22 9.81 -2.31
C VAL A 97 -1.62 8.60 -3.13
N VAL A 98 -0.80 8.27 -4.12
CA VAL A 98 -1.00 7.07 -4.92
C VAL A 98 0.28 6.23 -4.86
N TYR A 99 0.09 4.97 -4.49
CA TYR A 99 1.12 3.94 -4.57
C TYR A 99 0.81 3.06 -5.76
N GLN A 100 1.64 3.12 -6.79
CA GLN A 100 1.52 2.26 -7.96
C GLN A 100 2.45 1.06 -7.77
N TYR A 101 1.90 -0.15 -7.85
CA TYR A 101 2.66 -1.38 -7.73
C TYR A 101 2.71 -2.08 -9.08
N LEU A 102 3.92 -2.34 -9.57
CA LEU A 102 4.15 -3.06 -10.80
C LEU A 102 4.76 -4.43 -10.48
N PHE A 103 4.12 -5.49 -10.94
CA PHE A 103 4.51 -6.86 -10.70
C PHE A 103 5.13 -7.43 -11.97
N GLN A 104 6.44 -7.60 -11.95
CA GLN A 104 7.19 -8.11 -13.09
C GLN A 104 7.69 -9.52 -12.79
N GLU A 105 7.51 -10.44 -13.73
CA GLU A 105 8.08 -11.77 -13.61
C GLU A 105 9.54 -11.70 -14.06
N LYS A 106 10.43 -12.14 -13.20
CA LYS A 106 11.87 -12.19 -13.52
C LYS A 106 12.19 -13.67 -13.79
N ASP A 107 12.40 -14.51 -13.77
CA ASP A 107 12.53 -15.93 -14.01
C ASP A 107 11.28 -16.67 -13.52
N GLU A 108 11.12 -17.88 -13.87
CA GLU A 108 10.02 -18.69 -13.42
C GLU A 108 10.01 -18.78 -11.89
N GLY A 109 8.93 -18.33 -11.27
CA GLY A 109 8.75 -18.39 -9.82
C GLY A 109 9.34 -17.24 -9.03
N HIS A 110 9.82 -16.18 -9.69
CA HIS A 110 10.38 -15.00 -9.03
C HIS A 110 9.69 -13.73 -9.50
N THR A 111 9.48 -12.80 -8.57
CA THR A 111 8.81 -11.52 -8.85
C THR A 111 9.71 -10.35 -8.51
N HIS A 112 9.81 -9.41 -9.43
CA HIS A 112 10.33 -8.08 -9.17
C HIS A 112 9.15 -7.13 -8.96
N LEU A 113 8.97 -6.68 -7.73
CA LEU A 113 7.91 -5.74 -7.36
C LEU A 113 8.49 -4.34 -7.29
N VAL A 114 7.91 -3.44 -8.08
CA VAL A 114 8.30 -2.04 -8.12
C VAL A 114 7.16 -1.20 -7.58
N GLN A 115 7.45 -0.32 -6.65
CA GLN A 115 6.49 0.65 -6.13
C GLN A 115 6.91 2.04 -6.53
N LYS A 116 5.97 2.79 -7.12
CA LYS A 116 6.14 4.21 -7.43
C LYS A 116 5.16 5.02 -6.61
N PHE A 117 5.67 5.99 -5.88
CA PHE A 117 4.90 6.87 -5.01
C PHE A 117 4.74 8.24 -5.65
N ARG A 118 3.53 8.81 -5.58
CA ARG A 118 3.29 10.20 -5.95
C ARG A 118 2.24 10.83 -5.05
N PHE A 119 2.35 12.13 -4.84
CA PHE A 119 1.29 12.92 -4.24
C PHE A 119 0.29 13.33 -5.32
N GLU A 120 -1.01 13.17 -5.03
CA GLU A 120 -2.08 13.82 -5.79
C GLU A 120 -2.42 15.18 -5.17
N ARG A 121 -2.35 15.26 -3.84
CA ARG A 121 -2.62 16.47 -3.09
C ARG A 121 -1.87 16.44 -1.77
N VAL A 122 -1.18 17.53 -1.45
CA VAL A 122 -0.51 17.68 -0.15
C VAL A 122 -0.27 19.16 0.15
N ASN A 123 -0.36 19.52 1.45
CA ASN A 123 0.07 20.83 1.92
C ASN A 123 1.60 20.86 1.93
N LYS A 124 2.17 21.96 1.42
CA LYS A 124 3.64 22.12 1.33
C LYS A 124 4.34 22.01 2.69
N LEU A 125 3.68 22.43 3.76
CA LEU A 125 4.25 22.35 5.12
C LEU A 125 4.38 20.90 5.60
N LEU A 126 3.55 19.99 5.09
CA LEU A 126 3.53 18.59 5.50
C LEU A 126 4.21 17.66 4.49
N GLU A 127 4.56 18.15 3.31
CA GLU A 127 5.08 17.32 2.22
C GLU A 127 6.28 16.50 2.65
N ASN A 128 7.30 17.13 3.22
CA ASN A 128 8.53 16.41 3.61
C ASN A 128 8.28 15.40 4.72
N LEU A 129 7.46 15.75 5.71
CA LEU A 129 7.13 14.85 6.81
C LEU A 129 6.38 13.61 6.31
N VAL A 130 5.36 13.82 5.50
CA VAL A 130 4.56 12.73 4.93
C VAL A 130 5.41 11.86 4.00
N PHE A 131 6.26 12.50 3.18
CA PHE A 131 7.16 11.78 2.29
C PHE A 131 8.11 10.85 3.05
N ASP A 132 8.75 11.35 4.11
CA ASP A 132 9.70 10.55 4.89
C ASP A 132 8.99 9.40 5.61
N GLN A 133 7.80 9.65 6.17
CA GLN A 133 7.00 8.60 6.80
C GLN A 133 6.54 7.55 5.78
N ALA A 134 6.15 7.97 4.59
CA ALA A 134 5.72 7.06 3.53
C ALA A 134 6.86 6.11 3.12
N ILE A 135 8.06 6.63 2.91
CA ILE A 135 9.22 5.80 2.57
C ILE A 135 9.48 4.76 3.65
N GLN A 136 9.53 5.18 4.92
CA GLN A 136 9.82 4.28 6.02
C GLN A 136 8.75 3.19 6.15
N THR A 137 7.48 3.57 6.08
CA THR A 137 6.35 2.64 6.17
C THR A 137 6.37 1.63 5.02
N GLN A 138 6.62 2.10 3.80
CA GLN A 138 6.61 1.22 2.63
C GLN A 138 7.82 0.28 2.59
N ARG A 139 8.98 0.72 3.07
CA ARG A 139 10.13 -0.16 3.22
C ARG A 139 9.85 -1.28 4.21
N ALA A 140 9.24 -0.94 5.34
CA ALA A 140 8.84 -1.95 6.33
C ALA A 140 7.80 -2.91 5.78
N MET A 141 6.81 -2.39 5.05
CA MET A 141 5.80 -3.21 4.39
C MET A 141 6.41 -4.19 3.40
N PHE A 142 7.34 -3.74 2.57
CA PHE A 142 8.02 -4.61 1.59
C PHE A 142 8.81 -5.71 2.27
N THR A 143 9.55 -5.38 3.33
CA THR A 143 10.28 -6.38 4.11
C THR A 143 9.33 -7.41 4.71
N ASN A 144 8.22 -6.97 5.29
CA ASN A 144 7.22 -7.85 5.89
C ASN A 144 6.53 -8.72 4.84
N LEU A 145 6.23 -8.16 3.68
CA LEU A 145 5.63 -8.88 2.56
C LEU A 145 6.54 -10.02 2.09
N LYS A 146 7.81 -9.71 1.88
CA LYS A 146 8.80 -10.71 1.47
C LYS A 146 8.90 -11.85 2.48
N VAL A 147 9.03 -11.51 3.76
CA VAL A 147 9.10 -12.51 4.83
C VAL A 147 7.85 -13.38 4.86
N ARG A 148 6.67 -12.76 4.78
CA ARG A 148 5.39 -13.49 4.82
C ARG A 148 5.26 -14.47 3.66
N LEU A 149 5.53 -14.02 2.45
CA LEU A 149 5.33 -14.84 1.25
C LEU A 149 6.38 -15.93 1.10
N GLU A 150 7.63 -15.63 1.44
CA GLU A 150 8.72 -16.62 1.28
C GLU A 150 8.71 -17.70 2.37
N LYS A 151 8.01 -17.47 3.47
CA LYS A 151 7.84 -18.47 4.54
C LYS A 151 6.66 -19.41 4.35
N SER A 152 5.73 -19.06 3.47
CA SER A 152 4.52 -19.87 3.26
C SER A 152 4.74 -21.02 2.29
#